data_a34e8f3ad395c7b1f7a765ee7445d74a
#
_entry.id   a34e8f3ad395c7b1f7a765ee7445d74a
#
_cell.length_a   1.000
_cell.length_b   1.000
_cell.length_c   1.000
_cell.angle_alpha   90.00
_cell.angle_beta   90.00
_cell.angle_gamma   90.00
#
_symmetry.space_group_name_H-M   'P 1'
#
loop_
_entity.id
_entity.type
_entity.pdbx_description
1 polymer ?
#
loop_
_entity_poly.entity_id
_entity_poly.type
_entity_poly.pdbx_seq_one_letter_code
_entity_poly.pdbx_strand_id
1 'polypeptide(L)'
;RGFDMWKMDLRKREIKLLHKMGSGWADMEMDKEGKNLFVLGSGSMQKMDLGGEKLKPISYRAEMKMDLAAERAYMYDNMCREEQKRFYEVNMHGVDWKAMTANYRRFLPHINNKYDYAEMLSELLGELNVSHTGGRYRPGAKEATASLGLLYDWNYTGKGMKVDEVVEKGPFDRKTTRVKPGVVIEKIDGQPVDADFSALLNGKAGKKILVSFYDAQSKERWDEVVKPISGGTLSSLLYERWVKQRAADVDKWSNGRLGYVHIESMDDGSFRTVYSDILGKYNNREGIVIDTRFNGGGRLHEDIEVLFSGQKYLTQVIRGREACDMPSRRWNKPSIMVQCEANYSNAHGTPWVYKHRQMGKLVGAPVPGTMTSVNWVRMQDPDLIYGIPVIGYRLPDGSYLENKELEPDVYVLNAPETVVKGEDTQLKAAVDELLKELDAKK
;
A
#
# COMPACT_ATOMS: atom_id res chain seq x y z
N ARG A 1 -9.25 10.35 -10.70
CA ARG A 1 -9.42 11.43 -11.71
C ARG A 1 -10.04 10.79 -12.94
N GLY A 2 -11.15 11.33 -13.45
CA GLY A 2 -11.84 10.87 -14.67
C GLY A 2 -11.74 11.90 -15.78
N PHE A 3 -11.90 11.44 -17.01
CA PHE A 3 -12.00 12.33 -18.17
C PHE A 3 -13.35 13.05 -18.18
N ASP A 4 -13.33 14.30 -18.61
CA ASP A 4 -14.51 15.12 -18.88
C ASP A 4 -14.55 15.47 -20.37
N MET A 5 -15.76 15.52 -20.96
CA MET A 5 -15.96 15.90 -22.35
C MET A 5 -16.31 17.37 -22.45
N TRP A 6 -15.52 18.13 -23.20
CA TRP A 6 -15.70 19.56 -23.42
C TRP A 6 -15.91 19.85 -24.87
N LYS A 7 -16.72 20.86 -25.16
CA LYS A 7 -16.93 21.46 -26.51
C LYS A 7 -16.35 22.85 -26.51
N MET A 8 -15.60 23.19 -27.56
CA MET A 8 -15.08 24.53 -27.80
C MET A 8 -15.68 25.05 -29.13
N ASP A 9 -16.37 26.19 -29.07
CA ASP A 9 -16.76 26.95 -30.27
C ASP A 9 -15.62 27.92 -30.63
N LEU A 10 -14.90 27.61 -31.69
CA LEU A 10 -13.74 28.39 -32.12
C LEU A 10 -14.08 29.80 -32.61
N ARG A 11 -15.31 30.01 -33.10
CA ARG A 11 -15.77 31.34 -33.59
C ARG A 11 -16.16 32.24 -32.43
N LYS A 12 -16.89 31.70 -31.47
CA LYS A 12 -17.34 32.44 -30.28
C LYS A 12 -16.35 32.46 -29.17
N ARG A 13 -15.29 31.60 -29.22
CA ARG A 13 -14.31 31.36 -28.15
C ARG A 13 -14.95 30.93 -26.84
N GLU A 14 -16.04 30.18 -26.92
CA GLU A 14 -16.75 29.66 -25.77
C GLU A 14 -16.39 28.19 -25.52
N ILE A 15 -16.18 27.84 -24.23
CA ILE A 15 -15.91 26.46 -23.80
C ILE A 15 -17.09 26.02 -22.94
N LYS A 16 -17.65 24.84 -23.25
CA LYS A 16 -18.76 24.25 -22.52
C LYS A 16 -18.43 22.82 -22.11
N LEU A 17 -18.62 22.48 -20.81
CA LEU A 17 -18.59 21.09 -20.35
C LEU A 17 -19.85 20.39 -20.92
N LEU A 18 -19.65 19.34 -21.72
CA LEU A 18 -20.73 18.53 -22.26
C LEU A 18 -21.12 17.40 -21.32
N HIS A 19 -20.12 16.66 -20.82
CA HIS A 19 -20.40 15.49 -20.00
C HIS A 19 -19.21 15.14 -19.09
N LYS A 20 -19.49 14.75 -17.85
CA LYS A 20 -18.52 14.15 -16.92
C LYS A 20 -18.49 12.65 -17.16
N MET A 21 -17.42 12.17 -17.76
CA MET A 21 -17.31 10.77 -18.19
C MET A 21 -17.10 9.80 -17.01
N GLY A 22 -16.44 10.24 -15.95
CA GLY A 22 -16.10 9.38 -14.81
C GLY A 22 -15.17 8.21 -15.14
N SER A 23 -14.65 8.14 -16.36
CA SER A 23 -13.79 7.09 -16.90
C SER A 23 -12.32 7.48 -16.79
N GLY A 24 -11.43 6.53 -16.49
CA GLY A 24 -9.99 6.72 -16.48
C GLY A 24 -9.38 6.88 -17.89
N TRP A 25 -10.11 6.52 -18.94
CA TRP A 25 -9.76 6.70 -20.35
C TRP A 25 -11.02 6.83 -21.18
N ALA A 26 -10.92 7.45 -22.35
CA ALA A 26 -12.00 7.53 -23.33
C ALA A 26 -11.41 7.68 -24.74
N ASP A 27 -12.01 6.95 -25.68
CA ASP A 27 -11.80 7.10 -27.12
C ASP A 27 -13.03 7.71 -27.73
N MET A 28 -12.84 8.54 -28.77
CA MET A 28 -13.94 9.24 -29.46
C MET A 28 -13.75 9.20 -30.97
N GLU A 29 -14.79 8.83 -31.67
CA GLU A 29 -14.79 8.81 -33.12
C GLU A 29 -16.09 9.45 -33.67
N MET A 30 -15.97 10.24 -34.70
CA MET A 30 -17.08 10.92 -35.34
C MET A 30 -17.53 10.14 -36.58
N ASP A 31 -18.85 10.11 -36.87
CA ASP A 31 -19.34 9.56 -38.14
C ASP A 31 -18.88 10.41 -39.32
N LYS A 32 -18.93 9.82 -40.51
CA LYS A 32 -18.49 10.47 -41.77
C LYS A 32 -19.24 11.78 -42.08
N GLU A 33 -20.47 11.89 -41.61
CA GLU A 33 -21.33 13.06 -41.82
C GLU A 33 -21.09 14.14 -40.75
N GLY A 34 -20.29 13.89 -39.71
CA GLY A 34 -20.02 14.83 -38.62
C GLY A 34 -21.25 15.14 -37.75
N LYS A 35 -22.23 14.22 -37.72
CA LYS A 35 -23.48 14.40 -36.98
C LYS A 35 -23.48 13.69 -35.62
N ASN A 36 -22.77 12.59 -35.53
CA ASN A 36 -22.73 11.74 -34.33
C ASN A 36 -21.31 11.52 -33.85
N LEU A 37 -21.15 11.58 -32.55
CA LEU A 37 -19.91 11.22 -31.85
C LEU A 37 -20.11 9.91 -31.12
N PHE A 38 -19.28 8.93 -31.40
CA PHE A 38 -19.19 7.68 -30.65
C PHE A 38 -18.12 7.80 -29.58
N VAL A 39 -18.43 7.34 -28.40
CA VAL A 39 -17.53 7.42 -27.24
C VAL A 39 -17.41 6.04 -26.63
N LEU A 40 -16.18 5.54 -26.53
CA LEU A 40 -15.83 4.31 -25.85
C LEU A 40 -15.06 4.64 -24.59
N GLY A 41 -15.53 4.20 -23.44
CA GLY A 41 -14.86 4.44 -22.18
C GLY A 41 -15.33 3.49 -21.09
N SER A 42 -14.40 2.97 -20.27
CA SER A 42 -14.69 2.04 -19.17
C SER A 42 -15.56 0.83 -19.56
N GLY A 43 -15.34 0.28 -20.78
CA GLY A 43 -16.09 -0.88 -21.26
C GLY A 43 -17.52 -0.58 -21.72
N SER A 44 -17.93 0.68 -21.81
CA SER A 44 -19.22 1.12 -22.31
C SER A 44 -19.07 1.90 -23.62
N MET A 45 -19.97 1.67 -24.55
CA MET A 45 -20.08 2.43 -25.80
C MET A 45 -21.29 3.34 -25.73
N GLN A 46 -21.11 4.59 -26.12
CA GLN A 46 -22.16 5.61 -26.11
C GLN A 46 -22.14 6.38 -27.43
N LYS A 47 -23.28 6.90 -27.81
CA LYS A 47 -23.45 7.76 -28.99
C LYS A 47 -24.01 9.11 -28.56
N MET A 48 -23.48 10.18 -29.11
CA MET A 48 -23.96 11.54 -28.94
C MET A 48 -24.40 12.07 -30.33
N ASP A 49 -25.64 12.51 -30.46
CA ASP A 49 -26.04 13.42 -31.53
C ASP A 49 -25.49 14.81 -31.20
N LEU A 50 -24.63 15.32 -32.06
CA LEU A 50 -23.95 16.61 -31.84
C LEU A 50 -24.91 17.81 -31.85
N GLY A 51 -26.09 17.70 -32.46
CA GLY A 51 -27.13 18.72 -32.37
C GLY A 51 -27.83 18.73 -31.01
N GLY A 52 -28.11 17.57 -30.47
CA GLY A 52 -28.82 17.40 -29.20
C GLY A 52 -27.89 17.34 -27.95
N GLU A 53 -26.62 17.14 -28.14
CA GLU A 53 -25.56 17.08 -27.09
C GLU A 53 -25.84 16.08 -25.95
N LYS A 54 -26.62 15.03 -26.21
CA LYS A 54 -26.98 14.00 -25.24
C LYS A 54 -26.32 12.66 -25.54
N LEU A 55 -25.58 12.13 -24.59
CA LEU A 55 -25.05 10.77 -24.66
C LEU A 55 -26.16 9.74 -24.45
N LYS A 56 -26.20 8.74 -25.32
CA LYS A 56 -27.10 7.58 -25.21
C LYS A 56 -26.26 6.31 -25.24
N PRO A 57 -26.48 5.35 -24.31
CA PRO A 57 -25.75 4.10 -24.33
C PRO A 57 -26.11 3.29 -25.60
N ILE A 58 -25.09 2.63 -26.16
CA ILE A 58 -25.24 1.61 -27.19
C ILE A 58 -25.14 0.26 -26.48
N SER A 59 -26.28 -0.42 -26.38
CA SER A 59 -26.29 -1.77 -25.81
C SER A 59 -26.01 -2.78 -26.93
N TYR A 60 -25.05 -3.67 -26.66
CA TYR A 60 -24.76 -4.82 -27.52
C TYR A 60 -24.62 -6.06 -26.69
N ARG A 61 -24.90 -7.21 -27.27
CA ARG A 61 -24.65 -8.54 -26.72
C ARG A 61 -23.84 -9.32 -27.72
N ALA A 62 -22.81 -9.98 -27.22
CA ALA A 62 -22.05 -10.97 -27.97
C ALA A 62 -21.98 -12.25 -27.14
N GLU A 63 -22.25 -13.39 -27.75
CA GLU A 63 -22.10 -14.71 -27.15
C GLU A 63 -20.91 -15.40 -27.80
N MET A 64 -20.05 -16.01 -26.99
CA MET A 64 -18.91 -16.75 -27.46
C MET A 64 -18.86 -18.09 -26.73
N LYS A 65 -18.69 -19.16 -27.49
CA LYS A 65 -18.42 -20.49 -26.91
C LYS A 65 -16.94 -20.58 -26.57
N MET A 66 -16.62 -20.82 -25.31
CA MET A 66 -15.26 -20.96 -24.84
C MET A 66 -14.95 -22.41 -24.46
N ASP A 67 -13.80 -22.89 -24.88
CA ASP A 67 -13.17 -24.11 -24.34
C ASP A 67 -12.21 -23.73 -23.25
N LEU A 68 -12.66 -23.84 -22.00
CA LEU A 68 -11.88 -23.42 -20.83
C LEU A 68 -10.61 -24.27 -20.62
N ALA A 69 -10.58 -25.52 -21.09
CA ALA A 69 -9.38 -26.34 -20.99
C ALA A 69 -8.33 -25.90 -22.00
N ALA A 70 -8.73 -25.63 -23.23
CA ALA A 70 -7.86 -25.09 -24.27
C ALA A 70 -7.35 -23.67 -23.90
N GLU A 71 -8.20 -22.84 -23.31
CA GLU A 71 -7.84 -21.51 -22.82
C GLU A 71 -6.75 -21.57 -21.71
N ARG A 72 -6.92 -22.47 -20.73
CA ARG A 72 -5.89 -22.68 -19.68
C ARG A 72 -4.56 -23.14 -20.29
N ALA A 73 -4.60 -24.07 -21.24
CA ALA A 73 -3.38 -24.53 -21.91
C ALA A 73 -2.70 -23.40 -22.70
N TYR A 74 -3.47 -22.56 -23.41
CA TYR A 74 -2.95 -21.42 -24.12
C TYR A 74 -2.32 -20.39 -23.18
N MET A 75 -3.01 -20.03 -22.09
CA MET A 75 -2.51 -19.08 -21.09
C MET A 75 -1.21 -19.59 -20.45
N TYR A 76 -1.13 -20.89 -20.15
CA TYR A 76 0.08 -21.50 -19.63
C TYR A 76 1.26 -21.38 -20.62
N ASP A 77 1.06 -21.79 -21.86
CA ASP A 77 2.10 -21.74 -22.89
C ASP A 77 2.55 -20.29 -23.17
N ASN A 78 1.60 -19.35 -23.15
CA ASN A 78 1.92 -17.95 -23.32
C ASN A 78 2.74 -17.40 -22.16
N MET A 79 2.36 -17.71 -20.92
CA MET A 79 3.12 -17.31 -19.72
C MET A 79 4.54 -17.87 -19.76
N CYS A 80 4.71 -19.16 -20.06
CA CYS A 80 6.03 -19.78 -20.15
C CYS A 80 6.95 -19.11 -21.18
N ARG A 81 6.41 -18.72 -22.35
CA ARG A 81 7.16 -18.00 -23.39
C ARG A 81 7.50 -16.57 -22.97
N GLU A 82 6.55 -15.84 -22.39
CA GLU A 82 6.77 -14.46 -21.96
C GLU A 82 7.77 -14.40 -20.81
N GLU A 83 7.71 -15.34 -19.86
CA GLU A 83 8.68 -15.45 -18.78
C GLU A 83 10.10 -15.65 -19.35
N GLN A 84 10.30 -16.66 -20.17
CA GLN A 84 11.60 -16.95 -20.80
C GLN A 84 12.15 -15.76 -21.62
N LYS A 85 11.27 -15.01 -22.29
CA LYS A 85 11.66 -13.89 -23.17
C LYS A 85 12.03 -12.64 -22.37
N ARG A 86 11.43 -12.42 -21.20
CA ARG A 86 11.46 -11.13 -20.51
C ARG A 86 12.09 -11.17 -19.13
N PHE A 87 12.36 -12.35 -18.59
CA PHE A 87 13.06 -12.51 -17.32
C PHE A 87 14.41 -11.79 -17.37
N TYR A 88 14.79 -11.08 -16.30
CA TYR A 88 15.96 -10.20 -16.30
C TYR A 88 17.29 -10.94 -16.47
N GLU A 89 17.37 -12.23 -16.06
CA GLU A 89 18.58 -13.06 -16.17
C GLU A 89 18.39 -14.11 -17.27
N VAL A 90 19.16 -13.99 -18.35
CA VAL A 90 18.98 -14.80 -19.56
C VAL A 90 19.11 -16.30 -19.32
N ASN A 91 19.95 -16.71 -18.34
CA ASN A 91 20.12 -18.11 -17.98
C ASN A 91 19.06 -18.63 -16.99
N MET A 92 18.00 -17.86 -16.72
CA MET A 92 16.89 -18.22 -15.82
C MET A 92 17.38 -18.66 -14.43
N HIS A 93 18.38 -18.02 -13.85
CA HIS A 93 19.08 -18.41 -12.62
C HIS A 93 19.66 -19.83 -12.65
N GLY A 94 19.97 -20.37 -13.83
CA GLY A 94 20.48 -21.72 -14.03
C GLY A 94 19.39 -22.80 -14.03
N VAL A 95 18.11 -22.43 -13.98
CA VAL A 95 16.98 -23.36 -14.04
C VAL A 95 16.78 -23.87 -15.47
N ASP A 96 16.65 -25.19 -15.64
CA ASP A 96 16.19 -25.75 -16.92
C ASP A 96 14.68 -25.45 -17.10
N TRP A 97 14.40 -24.24 -17.59
CA TRP A 97 13.05 -23.74 -17.76
C TRP A 97 12.20 -24.64 -18.69
N LYS A 98 12.82 -25.24 -19.71
CA LYS A 98 12.12 -26.16 -20.61
C LYS A 98 11.68 -27.45 -19.89
N ALA A 99 12.55 -28.01 -19.07
CA ALA A 99 12.22 -29.19 -18.28
C ALA A 99 11.15 -28.87 -17.22
N MET A 100 11.28 -27.73 -16.51
CA MET A 100 10.30 -27.31 -15.50
C MET A 100 8.92 -27.07 -16.12
N THR A 101 8.82 -26.32 -17.20
CA THR A 101 7.54 -26.09 -17.88
C THR A 101 6.92 -27.37 -18.42
N ALA A 102 7.68 -28.33 -18.95
CA ALA A 102 7.15 -29.64 -19.35
C ALA A 102 6.63 -30.45 -18.15
N ASN A 103 7.32 -30.38 -17.03
CA ASN A 103 6.95 -31.09 -15.81
C ASN A 103 5.64 -30.58 -15.20
N TYR A 104 5.43 -29.25 -15.14
CA TYR A 104 4.20 -28.68 -14.61
C TYR A 104 3.01 -28.78 -15.58
N ARG A 105 3.26 -28.80 -16.90
CA ARG A 105 2.22 -28.92 -17.92
C ARG A 105 1.31 -30.16 -17.73
N ARG A 106 1.85 -31.27 -17.19
CA ARG A 106 1.09 -32.51 -16.93
C ARG A 106 -0.08 -32.33 -15.98
N PHE A 107 -0.09 -31.29 -15.14
CA PHE A 107 -1.17 -31.04 -14.19
C PHE A 107 -2.37 -30.31 -14.84
N LEU A 108 -2.21 -29.64 -15.98
CA LEU A 108 -3.28 -28.90 -16.64
C LEU A 108 -4.58 -29.67 -16.87
N PRO A 109 -4.58 -30.96 -17.30
CA PRO A 109 -5.82 -31.72 -17.48
C PRO A 109 -6.60 -31.95 -16.19
N HIS A 110 -5.96 -31.83 -15.03
CA HIS A 110 -6.55 -32.09 -13.71
C HIS A 110 -7.06 -30.82 -13.03
N ILE A 111 -6.78 -29.64 -13.61
CA ILE A 111 -7.17 -28.35 -13.06
C ILE A 111 -8.46 -27.86 -13.72
N ASN A 112 -9.48 -27.58 -12.91
CA ASN A 112 -10.78 -27.13 -13.40
C ASN A 112 -11.26 -25.80 -12.81
N ASN A 113 -10.48 -25.16 -11.96
CA ASN A 113 -10.79 -23.86 -11.33
C ASN A 113 -9.59 -22.91 -11.35
N LYS A 114 -9.84 -21.63 -11.11
CA LYS A 114 -8.83 -20.57 -11.19
C LYS A 114 -7.89 -20.52 -9.97
N TYR A 115 -8.31 -21.04 -8.82
CA TYR A 115 -7.44 -21.11 -7.63
C TYR A 115 -6.31 -22.09 -7.85
N ASP A 116 -6.61 -23.34 -8.18
CA ASP A 116 -5.60 -24.36 -8.45
C ASP A 116 -4.71 -23.99 -9.63
N TYR A 117 -5.29 -23.29 -10.64
CA TYR A 117 -4.50 -22.81 -11.77
C TYR A 117 -3.48 -21.76 -11.34
N ALA A 118 -3.88 -20.77 -10.54
CA ALA A 118 -2.97 -19.74 -10.03
C ALA A 118 -1.90 -20.33 -9.11
N GLU A 119 -2.27 -21.32 -8.29
CA GLU A 119 -1.33 -22.02 -7.40
C GLU A 119 -0.28 -22.78 -8.21
N MET A 120 -0.70 -23.59 -9.20
CA MET A 120 0.23 -24.29 -10.08
C MET A 120 1.19 -23.31 -10.80
N LEU A 121 0.70 -22.15 -11.25
CA LEU A 121 1.56 -21.12 -11.83
C LEU A 121 2.55 -20.55 -10.81
N SER A 122 2.09 -20.34 -9.56
CA SER A 122 2.97 -19.84 -8.49
C SER A 122 4.08 -20.82 -8.17
N GLU A 123 3.76 -22.12 -8.09
CA GLU A 123 4.78 -23.15 -7.85
C GLU A 123 5.79 -23.23 -8.99
N LEU A 124 5.34 -23.26 -10.25
CA LEU A 124 6.26 -23.24 -11.41
C LEU A 124 7.17 -22.01 -11.39
N LEU A 125 6.62 -20.83 -11.18
CA LEU A 125 7.37 -19.59 -11.14
C LEU A 125 8.30 -19.51 -9.93
N GLY A 126 7.96 -20.18 -8.83
CA GLY A 126 8.80 -20.34 -7.64
C GLY A 126 10.12 -21.07 -7.90
N GLU A 127 10.15 -21.98 -8.91
CA GLU A 127 11.40 -22.68 -9.31
C GLU A 127 12.51 -21.72 -9.75
N LEU A 128 12.17 -20.49 -10.18
CA LEU A 128 13.14 -19.47 -10.56
C LEU A 128 13.88 -18.87 -9.35
N ASN A 129 13.45 -19.16 -8.13
CA ASN A 129 14.04 -18.64 -6.89
C ASN A 129 14.28 -17.12 -6.95
N VAL A 130 13.23 -16.37 -7.21
CA VAL A 130 13.27 -14.92 -7.35
C VAL A 130 12.06 -14.25 -6.71
N SER A 131 12.24 -13.08 -6.16
CA SER A 131 11.13 -12.27 -5.67
C SER A 131 10.25 -11.73 -6.81
N HIS A 132 9.06 -11.22 -6.50
CA HIS A 132 8.14 -10.58 -7.43
C HIS A 132 7.55 -11.48 -8.52
N THR A 133 7.67 -12.80 -8.40
CA THR A 133 7.05 -13.75 -9.31
C THR A 133 5.78 -14.37 -8.68
N GLY A 134 5.16 -15.30 -9.37
CA GLY A 134 3.99 -16.04 -8.91
C GLY A 134 2.70 -15.70 -9.65
N GLY A 135 1.78 -16.67 -9.68
CA GLY A 135 0.43 -16.54 -10.22
C GLY A 135 -0.56 -16.11 -9.15
N ARG A 136 -1.56 -15.30 -9.52
CA ARG A 136 -2.59 -14.83 -8.59
C ARG A 136 -3.96 -14.84 -9.26
N TYR A 137 -4.94 -15.41 -8.58
CA TYR A 137 -6.34 -15.23 -8.91
C TYR A 137 -6.92 -14.12 -8.05
N ARG A 138 -7.48 -13.10 -8.69
CA ARG A 138 -8.10 -11.95 -8.03
C ARG A 138 -9.56 -11.83 -8.45
N PRO A 139 -10.46 -12.60 -7.84
CA PRO A 139 -11.87 -12.43 -8.09
C PRO A 139 -12.31 -11.04 -7.63
N GLY A 140 -13.15 -10.39 -8.41
CA GLY A 140 -13.78 -9.15 -7.99
C GLY A 140 -14.52 -9.37 -6.66
N ALA A 141 -14.27 -8.54 -5.66
CA ALA A 141 -15.01 -8.60 -4.41
C ALA A 141 -16.48 -8.29 -4.66
N LYS A 142 -17.38 -9.25 -4.45
CA LYS A 142 -18.83 -9.04 -4.58
C LYS A 142 -19.38 -8.19 -3.45
N GLU A 143 -18.86 -8.38 -2.23
CA GLU A 143 -19.24 -7.62 -1.04
C GLU A 143 -18.01 -7.42 -0.14
N ALA A 144 -17.85 -6.19 0.38
CA ALA A 144 -16.82 -5.87 1.34
C ALA A 144 -17.47 -5.58 2.70
N THR A 145 -16.93 -6.16 3.76
CA THR A 145 -17.35 -5.90 5.13
C THR A 145 -16.90 -4.51 5.55
N ALA A 146 -17.85 -3.71 6.04
CA ALA A 146 -17.56 -2.39 6.58
C ALA A 146 -17.11 -2.47 8.03
N SER A 147 -16.52 -1.38 8.54
CA SER A 147 -16.11 -1.24 9.94
C SER A 147 -16.86 -0.11 10.61
N LEU A 148 -17.23 -0.30 11.87
CA LEU A 148 -17.76 0.74 12.74
C LEU A 148 -16.66 1.67 13.30
N GLY A 149 -15.36 1.38 13.02
CA GLY A 149 -14.26 2.13 13.63
C GLY A 149 -14.14 1.90 15.13
N LEU A 150 -14.50 0.71 15.58
CA LEU A 150 -14.43 0.25 16.96
C LEU A 150 -13.51 -0.97 17.04
N LEU A 151 -12.79 -1.12 18.16
CA LEU A 151 -12.14 -2.36 18.55
C LEU A 151 -12.99 -3.03 19.63
N TYR A 152 -12.90 -4.37 19.70
CA TYR A 152 -13.84 -5.17 20.47
C TYR A 152 -13.15 -6.02 21.53
N ASP A 153 -13.79 -6.18 22.68
CA ASP A 153 -13.40 -7.11 23.73
C ASP A 153 -13.86 -8.53 23.35
N TRP A 154 -12.96 -9.30 22.75
CA TRP A 154 -13.22 -10.68 22.32
C TRP A 154 -13.38 -11.67 23.48
N ASN A 155 -13.02 -11.26 24.72
CA ASN A 155 -13.23 -12.06 25.93
C ASN A 155 -14.59 -11.84 26.57
N TYR A 156 -15.39 -10.90 26.00
CA TYR A 156 -16.73 -10.62 26.52
C TYR A 156 -17.68 -11.80 26.22
N THR A 157 -18.29 -12.37 27.28
CA THR A 157 -19.18 -13.54 27.20
C THR A 157 -20.68 -13.19 27.28
N GLY A 158 -21.01 -11.90 27.38
CA GLY A 158 -22.41 -11.43 27.42
C GLY A 158 -23.04 -11.41 26.02
N LYS A 159 -24.33 -11.04 25.97
CA LYS A 159 -25.03 -10.84 24.69
C LYS A 159 -24.56 -9.56 24.02
N GLY A 160 -24.36 -9.60 22.69
CA GLY A 160 -23.84 -8.49 21.90
C GLY A 160 -22.32 -8.45 21.83
N MET A 161 -21.75 -7.33 21.38
CA MET A 161 -20.31 -7.14 21.26
C MET A 161 -19.89 -5.91 22.07
N LYS A 162 -18.99 -6.13 23.03
CA LYS A 162 -18.48 -5.07 23.90
C LYS A 162 -17.39 -4.27 23.21
N VAL A 163 -17.52 -2.95 23.25
CA VAL A 163 -16.50 -2.03 22.72
C VAL A 163 -15.33 -1.94 23.69
N ASP A 164 -14.13 -2.18 23.18
CA ASP A 164 -12.87 -1.99 23.90
C ASP A 164 -12.27 -0.60 23.62
N GLU A 165 -12.32 -0.15 22.37
CA GLU A 165 -11.75 1.14 21.97
C GLU A 165 -12.58 1.79 20.85
N VAL A 166 -12.68 3.12 20.88
CA VAL A 166 -13.18 3.94 19.76
C VAL A 166 -11.98 4.48 19.00
N VAL A 167 -11.86 4.11 17.71
CA VAL A 167 -10.72 4.52 16.88
C VAL A 167 -10.80 6.02 16.59
N GLU A 168 -9.71 6.76 16.86
CA GLU A 168 -9.58 8.21 16.57
C GLU A 168 -9.92 8.49 15.10
N LYS A 169 -10.71 9.54 14.84
CA LYS A 169 -11.26 9.90 13.51
C LYS A 169 -12.21 8.84 12.91
N GLY A 170 -12.55 7.81 13.63
CA GLY A 170 -13.55 6.81 13.23
C GLY A 170 -14.98 7.33 13.28
N PRO A 171 -15.97 6.54 12.79
CA PRO A 171 -17.37 6.94 12.72
C PRO A 171 -17.99 7.37 14.06
N PHE A 172 -17.51 6.85 15.17
CA PHE A 172 -17.95 7.16 16.52
C PHE A 172 -17.03 8.14 17.27
N ASP A 173 -15.91 8.58 16.69
CA ASP A 173 -15.07 9.64 17.27
C ASP A 173 -15.66 11.01 16.94
N ARG A 174 -16.76 11.35 17.61
CA ARG A 174 -17.50 12.61 17.43
C ARG A 174 -18.08 13.11 18.74
N LYS A 175 -18.15 14.42 18.93
CA LYS A 175 -18.64 15.06 20.17
C LYS A 175 -20.07 14.68 20.56
N THR A 176 -20.85 14.22 19.59
CA THR A 176 -22.30 13.91 19.80
C THR A 176 -22.56 12.45 20.14
N THR A 177 -21.54 11.59 20.09
CA THR A 177 -21.69 10.18 20.42
C THR A 177 -21.67 9.95 21.92
N ARG A 178 -22.41 8.94 22.34
CA ARG A 178 -22.35 8.37 23.71
C ARG A 178 -21.50 7.08 23.74
N VAL A 179 -21.00 6.64 22.59
CA VAL A 179 -20.19 5.41 22.48
C VAL A 179 -18.82 5.64 23.08
N LYS A 180 -18.44 4.77 24.01
CA LYS A 180 -17.16 4.78 24.74
C LYS A 180 -16.75 3.34 25.05
N PRO A 181 -15.50 3.07 25.44
CA PRO A 181 -15.10 1.77 25.94
C PRO A 181 -16.04 1.26 27.04
N GLY A 182 -16.37 -0.04 26.97
CA GLY A 182 -17.25 -0.72 27.93
C GLY A 182 -18.73 -0.78 27.51
N VAL A 183 -19.19 0.02 26.54
CA VAL A 183 -20.56 -0.14 26.02
C VAL A 183 -20.69 -1.38 25.15
N VAL A 184 -21.90 -1.93 25.05
CA VAL A 184 -22.20 -3.14 24.26
C VAL A 184 -23.06 -2.77 23.07
N ILE A 185 -22.69 -3.26 21.88
CA ILE A 185 -23.53 -3.22 20.69
C ILE A 185 -24.52 -4.38 20.77
N GLU A 186 -25.82 -4.07 20.87
CA GLU A 186 -26.87 -5.10 20.94
C GLU A 186 -27.48 -5.43 19.58
N LYS A 187 -27.62 -4.42 18.67
CA LYS A 187 -28.25 -4.61 17.35
C LYS A 187 -27.61 -3.73 16.29
N ILE A 188 -27.67 -4.19 15.05
CA ILE A 188 -27.36 -3.43 13.83
C ILE A 188 -28.55 -3.54 12.89
N ASP A 189 -29.14 -2.40 12.48
CA ASP A 189 -30.38 -2.34 11.66
C ASP A 189 -31.50 -3.25 12.23
N GLY A 190 -31.62 -3.30 13.56
CA GLY A 190 -32.60 -4.11 14.28
C GLY A 190 -32.25 -5.59 14.42
N GLN A 191 -31.21 -6.10 13.76
CA GLN A 191 -30.72 -7.47 13.87
C GLN A 191 -29.85 -7.62 15.12
N PRO A 192 -30.05 -8.66 15.94
CA PRO A 192 -29.18 -8.93 17.08
C PRO A 192 -27.73 -9.14 16.66
N VAL A 193 -26.80 -8.62 17.46
CA VAL A 193 -25.37 -8.85 17.32
C VAL A 193 -24.98 -10.10 18.09
N ASP A 194 -24.31 -11.02 17.43
CA ASP A 194 -23.71 -12.24 17.98
C ASP A 194 -22.21 -12.32 17.63
N ALA A 195 -21.60 -13.47 17.83
CA ALA A 195 -20.17 -13.67 17.56
C ALA A 195 -19.76 -13.41 16.10
N ASP A 196 -20.66 -13.63 15.13
CA ASP A 196 -20.43 -13.37 13.70
C ASP A 196 -21.28 -12.21 13.18
N PHE A 197 -21.15 -11.06 13.83
CA PHE A 197 -21.87 -9.85 13.42
C PHE A 197 -21.31 -9.18 12.17
N SER A 198 -20.15 -9.62 11.69
CA SER A 198 -19.49 -9.05 10.51
C SER A 198 -20.37 -9.10 9.27
N ALA A 199 -21.17 -10.15 9.12
CA ALA A 199 -22.15 -10.31 8.04
C ALA A 199 -23.17 -9.15 7.99
N LEU A 200 -23.54 -8.56 9.15
CA LEU A 200 -24.46 -7.42 9.24
C LEU A 200 -23.86 -6.13 8.66
N LEU A 201 -22.54 -6.09 8.47
CA LEU A 201 -21.80 -4.95 7.94
C LEU A 201 -21.41 -5.10 6.46
N ASN A 202 -21.73 -6.23 5.82
CA ASN A 202 -21.44 -6.46 4.41
C ASN A 202 -22.12 -5.43 3.52
N GLY A 203 -21.36 -4.79 2.63
CA GLY A 203 -21.84 -3.76 1.70
C GLY A 203 -22.37 -2.48 2.36
N LYS A 204 -22.08 -2.25 3.65
CA LYS A 204 -22.61 -1.09 4.44
C LYS A 204 -21.67 0.12 4.45
N ALA A 205 -20.45 0.04 3.92
CA ALA A 205 -19.53 1.19 3.91
C ALA A 205 -20.17 2.42 3.25
N GLY A 206 -20.15 3.57 3.96
CA GLY A 206 -20.74 4.83 3.51
C GLY A 206 -22.26 4.92 3.57
N LYS A 207 -22.98 3.83 3.87
CA LYS A 207 -24.44 3.82 4.04
C LYS A 207 -24.82 4.14 5.48
N LYS A 208 -25.94 4.83 5.70
CA LYS A 208 -26.47 5.03 7.04
C LYS A 208 -27.04 3.73 7.58
N ILE A 209 -26.64 3.34 8.77
CA ILE A 209 -27.18 2.21 9.52
C ILE A 209 -27.55 2.66 10.94
N LEU A 210 -28.47 1.93 11.56
CA LEU A 210 -28.87 2.12 12.95
C LEU A 210 -28.12 1.12 13.83
N VAL A 211 -27.45 1.61 14.88
CA VAL A 211 -26.75 0.77 15.85
C VAL A 211 -27.34 0.99 17.22
N SER A 212 -27.77 -0.09 17.88
CA SER A 212 -28.34 -0.07 19.25
C SER A 212 -27.27 -0.44 20.25
N PHE A 213 -27.15 0.37 21.30
CA PHE A 213 -26.13 0.23 22.34
C PHE A 213 -26.77 0.02 23.72
N TYR A 214 -26.00 -0.63 24.60
CA TYR A 214 -26.27 -0.79 26.00
C TYR A 214 -25.06 -0.44 26.85
N ASP A 215 -25.22 0.38 27.86
CA ASP A 215 -24.20 0.65 28.89
C ASP A 215 -24.57 -0.10 30.18
N ALA A 216 -23.77 -1.07 30.58
CA ALA A 216 -23.98 -1.90 31.75
C ALA A 216 -23.84 -1.10 33.08
N GLN A 217 -23.10 0.01 33.08
CA GLN A 217 -22.90 0.87 34.26
C GLN A 217 -24.12 1.74 34.53
N SER A 218 -24.60 2.45 33.49
CA SER A 218 -25.77 3.31 33.62
C SER A 218 -27.11 2.57 33.44
N LYS A 219 -27.06 1.32 32.90
CA LYS A 219 -28.23 0.50 32.51
C LYS A 219 -29.08 1.15 31.41
N GLU A 220 -28.52 2.10 30.69
CA GLU A 220 -29.23 2.80 29.62
C GLU A 220 -29.04 2.07 28.26
N ARG A 221 -30.09 2.23 27.43
CA ARG A 221 -30.08 1.82 26.02
C ARG A 221 -30.37 3.03 25.15
N TRP A 222 -29.68 3.08 23.99
CA TRP A 222 -29.94 4.13 23.02
C TRP A 222 -29.55 3.64 21.63
N ASP A 223 -29.97 4.36 20.61
CA ASP A 223 -29.67 4.13 19.24
C ASP A 223 -28.86 5.28 18.66
N GLU A 224 -27.90 4.98 17.77
CA GLU A 224 -27.19 5.99 16.98
C GLU A 224 -27.19 5.61 15.51
N VAL A 225 -27.38 6.62 14.64
CA VAL A 225 -27.20 6.48 13.20
C VAL A 225 -25.76 6.81 12.84
N VAL A 226 -25.11 5.91 12.14
CA VAL A 226 -23.71 6.04 11.72
C VAL A 226 -23.53 5.62 10.26
N LYS A 227 -22.47 6.09 9.63
CA LYS A 227 -21.98 5.58 8.33
C LYS A 227 -20.70 4.80 8.59
N PRO A 228 -20.71 3.46 8.50
CA PRO A 228 -19.51 2.65 8.59
C PRO A 228 -18.49 3.03 7.52
N ILE A 229 -17.23 2.84 7.83
CA ILE A 229 -16.10 3.04 6.92
C ILE A 229 -15.69 1.73 6.25
N SER A 230 -14.92 1.81 5.17
CA SER A 230 -14.33 0.61 4.57
C SER A 230 -13.22 0.03 5.46
N GLY A 231 -12.91 -1.26 5.30
CA GLY A 231 -11.76 -1.89 5.95
C GLY A 231 -10.43 -1.16 5.64
N GLY A 232 -10.25 -0.71 4.39
CA GLY A 232 -9.08 0.07 4.00
C GLY A 232 -8.98 1.41 4.75
N THR A 233 -10.11 2.11 4.95
CA THR A 233 -10.13 3.33 5.76
C THR A 233 -9.76 3.05 7.22
N LEU A 234 -10.29 1.96 7.81
CA LEU A 234 -9.89 1.55 9.16
C LEU A 234 -8.38 1.29 9.25
N SER A 235 -7.83 0.53 8.29
CA SER A 235 -6.38 0.25 8.24
C SER A 235 -5.55 1.53 8.21
N SER A 236 -5.96 2.52 7.40
CA SER A 236 -5.28 3.82 7.34
C SER A 236 -5.34 4.57 8.68
N LEU A 237 -6.49 4.57 9.37
CA LEU A 237 -6.60 5.21 10.69
C LEU A 237 -5.73 4.52 11.75
N LEU A 238 -5.67 3.20 11.74
CA LEU A 238 -4.81 2.43 12.65
C LEU A 238 -3.33 2.65 12.35
N TYR A 239 -2.95 2.77 11.07
CA TYR A 239 -1.61 3.13 10.65
C TYR A 239 -1.23 4.55 11.12
N GLU A 240 -2.06 5.56 10.88
CA GLU A 240 -1.82 6.93 11.37
C GLU A 240 -1.62 6.96 12.90
N ARG A 241 -2.44 6.20 13.65
CA ARG A 241 -2.32 6.04 15.10
C ARG A 241 -0.97 5.44 15.48
N TRP A 242 -0.55 4.38 14.80
CA TRP A 242 0.72 3.71 15.06
C TRP A 242 1.91 4.66 14.83
N VAL A 243 1.94 5.38 13.70
CA VAL A 243 2.99 6.37 13.40
C VAL A 243 3.03 7.49 14.44
N LYS A 244 1.86 8.02 14.82
CA LYS A 244 1.74 9.05 15.87
C LYS A 244 2.30 8.58 17.22
N GLN A 245 2.03 7.34 17.58
CA GLN A 245 2.53 6.75 18.83
C GLN A 245 4.06 6.56 18.77
N ARG A 246 4.60 6.00 17.68
CA ARG A 246 6.06 5.84 17.48
C ARG A 246 6.79 7.20 17.53
N ALA A 247 6.23 8.20 16.90
CA ALA A 247 6.78 9.57 16.96
C ALA A 247 6.79 10.12 18.39
N ALA A 248 5.73 9.88 19.18
CA ALA A 248 5.66 10.29 20.58
C ALA A 248 6.67 9.52 21.46
N ASP A 249 6.86 8.24 21.20
CA ASP A 249 7.84 7.41 21.90
C ASP A 249 9.27 7.92 21.65
N VAL A 250 9.64 8.22 20.40
CA VAL A 250 10.94 8.78 20.04
C VAL A 250 11.16 10.14 20.71
N ASP A 251 10.15 11.03 20.67
CA ASP A 251 10.22 12.34 21.32
C ASP A 251 10.47 12.19 22.83
N LYS A 252 9.70 11.34 23.49
CA LYS A 252 9.82 11.03 24.93
C LYS A 252 11.19 10.44 25.29
N TRP A 253 11.61 9.40 24.58
CA TRP A 253 12.86 8.71 24.90
C TRP A 253 14.11 9.53 24.63
N SER A 254 14.04 10.47 23.68
CA SER A 254 15.15 11.37 23.34
C SER A 254 15.08 12.72 24.05
N ASN A 255 14.11 12.97 24.93
CA ASN A 255 13.85 14.30 25.51
C ASN A 255 13.75 15.41 24.44
N GLY A 256 13.06 15.11 23.33
CA GLY A 256 12.87 16.04 22.24
C GLY A 256 14.08 16.28 21.33
N ARG A 257 15.18 15.54 21.49
CA ARG A 257 16.39 15.70 20.68
C ARG A 257 16.26 15.10 19.27
N LEU A 258 15.48 14.05 19.13
CA LEU A 258 15.31 13.32 17.86
C LEU A 258 13.94 13.55 17.23
N GLY A 259 13.90 13.52 15.89
CA GLY A 259 12.68 13.38 15.13
C GLY A 259 12.44 11.94 14.70
N TYR A 260 11.22 11.68 14.17
CA TYR A 260 10.82 10.38 13.66
C TYR A 260 10.01 10.53 12.37
N VAL A 261 10.38 9.77 11.35
CA VAL A 261 9.59 9.61 10.13
C VAL A 261 9.43 8.14 9.79
N HIS A 262 8.23 7.76 9.35
CA HIS A 262 7.96 6.45 8.80
C HIS A 262 7.74 6.55 7.28
N ILE A 263 8.42 5.70 6.53
CA ILE A 263 8.24 5.59 5.07
C ILE A 263 7.26 4.44 4.83
N GLU A 264 5.97 4.76 4.65
CA GLU A 264 4.90 3.77 4.51
C GLU A 264 5.06 2.93 3.24
N SER A 265 5.38 3.60 2.12
CA SER A 265 5.57 3.00 0.81
C SER A 265 6.67 3.74 0.06
N MET A 266 7.28 3.11 -0.93
CA MET A 266 8.29 3.77 -1.76
C MET A 266 7.61 4.50 -2.92
N ASP A 267 6.80 5.54 -2.58
CA ASP A 267 6.03 6.37 -3.53
C ASP A 267 6.14 7.86 -3.25
N ASP A 268 5.63 8.70 -4.18
CA ASP A 268 5.66 10.16 -4.09
C ASP A 268 4.88 10.71 -2.89
N GLY A 269 3.79 10.04 -2.48
CA GLY A 269 2.99 10.44 -1.32
C GLY A 269 3.80 10.35 -0.02
N SER A 270 4.42 9.21 0.20
CA SER A 270 5.32 8.96 1.34
C SER A 270 6.53 9.90 1.31
N PHE A 271 7.14 10.13 0.13
CA PHE A 271 8.25 11.06 -0.01
C PHE A 271 7.88 12.47 0.42
N ARG A 272 6.73 13.00 -0.03
CA ARG A 272 6.27 14.34 0.33
C ARG A 272 6.04 14.49 1.83
N THR A 273 5.49 13.47 2.47
CA THR A 273 5.30 13.44 3.93
C THR A 273 6.64 13.50 4.64
N VAL A 274 7.58 12.62 4.30
CA VAL A 274 8.92 12.57 4.89
C VAL A 274 9.67 13.89 4.66
N TYR A 275 9.67 14.39 3.43
CA TYR A 275 10.33 15.67 3.07
C TYR A 275 9.77 16.84 3.90
N SER A 276 8.44 16.95 4.00
CA SER A 276 7.78 17.98 4.79
C SER A 276 8.11 17.88 6.27
N ASP A 277 8.10 16.66 6.82
CA ASP A 277 8.34 16.45 8.25
C ASP A 277 9.80 16.73 8.63
N ILE A 278 10.78 16.26 7.87
CA ILE A 278 12.19 16.45 8.23
C ILE A 278 12.66 17.91 8.07
N LEU A 279 12.22 18.59 7.01
CA LEU A 279 12.62 19.99 6.74
C LEU A 279 11.70 21.01 7.44
N GLY A 280 10.54 20.60 7.91
CA GLY A 280 9.59 21.41 8.67
C GLY A 280 9.57 21.04 10.15
N LYS A 281 8.72 20.08 10.51
CA LYS A 281 8.41 19.67 11.88
C LYS A 281 9.67 19.32 12.70
N TYR A 282 10.64 18.65 12.10
CA TYR A 282 11.84 18.15 12.76
C TYR A 282 13.12 18.91 12.43
N ASN A 283 13.01 20.05 11.73
CA ASN A 283 14.18 20.81 11.30
C ASN A 283 15.12 21.20 12.45
N ASN A 284 14.58 21.46 13.64
CA ASN A 284 15.36 21.86 14.83
C ASN A 284 15.89 20.69 15.66
N ARG A 285 15.62 19.44 15.26
CA ARG A 285 16.11 18.25 15.99
C ARG A 285 17.60 18.02 15.72
N GLU A 286 18.29 17.40 16.67
CA GLU A 286 19.73 17.07 16.56
C GLU A 286 19.95 15.87 15.60
N GLY A 287 19.00 14.96 15.51
CA GLY A 287 19.03 13.78 14.62
C GLY A 287 17.64 13.28 14.30
N ILE A 288 17.56 12.27 13.43
CA ILE A 288 16.27 11.68 13.01
C ILE A 288 16.33 10.16 12.91
N VAL A 289 15.26 9.51 13.35
CA VAL A 289 15.01 8.08 13.15
C VAL A 289 14.14 7.92 11.90
N ILE A 290 14.63 7.15 10.92
CA ILE A 290 13.96 6.80 9.68
C ILE A 290 13.45 5.38 9.83
N ASP A 291 12.15 5.19 9.92
CA ASP A 291 11.53 3.88 10.06
C ASP A 291 11.02 3.38 8.71
N THR A 292 11.56 2.27 8.22
CA THR A 292 11.15 1.64 6.95
C THR A 292 10.43 0.31 7.17
N ARG A 293 10.16 -0.06 8.41
CA ARG A 293 9.53 -1.34 8.74
C ARG A 293 8.17 -1.49 8.07
N PHE A 294 7.87 -2.71 7.66
CA PHE A 294 6.61 -3.10 6.99
C PHE A 294 6.37 -2.45 5.63
N ASN A 295 7.39 -1.83 5.04
CA ASN A 295 7.29 -1.21 3.72
C ASN A 295 7.37 -2.27 2.62
N GLY A 296 6.33 -2.36 1.79
CA GLY A 296 6.22 -3.33 0.70
C GLY A 296 6.96 -2.94 -0.59
N GLY A 297 7.70 -1.83 -0.60
CA GLY A 297 8.46 -1.37 -1.76
C GLY A 297 7.76 -0.30 -2.60
N GLY A 298 8.20 -0.17 -3.83
CA GLY A 298 7.80 0.83 -4.81
C GLY A 298 9.01 1.31 -5.62
N ARG A 299 9.20 2.63 -5.76
CA ARG A 299 10.34 3.20 -6.48
C ARG A 299 10.72 4.58 -5.91
N LEU A 300 11.51 4.60 -4.84
CA LEU A 300 11.85 5.84 -4.14
C LEU A 300 13.28 5.87 -3.55
N HIS A 301 14.04 4.79 -3.64
CA HIS A 301 15.34 4.69 -2.96
C HIS A 301 16.34 5.79 -3.36
N GLU A 302 16.34 6.22 -4.63
CA GLU A 302 17.23 7.29 -5.11
C GLU A 302 16.86 8.66 -4.52
N ASP A 303 15.56 8.98 -4.40
CA ASP A 303 15.09 10.23 -3.79
C ASP A 303 15.40 10.26 -2.29
N ILE A 304 15.24 9.12 -1.60
CA ILE A 304 15.61 8.97 -0.18
C ILE A 304 17.13 9.11 -0.01
N GLU A 305 17.94 8.49 -0.88
CA GLU A 305 19.40 8.67 -0.86
C GLU A 305 19.76 10.15 -0.99
N VAL A 306 19.22 10.84 -1.98
CA VAL A 306 19.47 12.27 -2.17
C VAL A 306 19.04 13.09 -0.95
N LEU A 307 17.89 12.79 -0.37
CA LEU A 307 17.33 13.54 0.76
C LEU A 307 18.18 13.41 2.04
N PHE A 308 18.73 12.24 2.32
CA PHE A 308 19.47 11.95 3.54
C PHE A 308 21.00 11.97 3.37
N SER A 309 21.53 12.22 2.17
CA SER A 309 22.96 12.33 1.90
C SER A 309 23.51 13.77 2.01
N GLY A 310 22.80 14.66 2.65
CA GLY A 310 23.23 16.06 2.82
C GLY A 310 24.48 16.17 3.72
N GLN A 311 25.53 16.81 3.20
CA GLN A 311 26.70 17.17 3.98
C GLN A 311 26.76 18.68 4.09
N LYS A 312 26.83 19.20 5.32
CA LYS A 312 26.94 20.64 5.57
C LYS A 312 28.20 21.20 4.91
N TYR A 313 28.05 22.26 4.10
CA TYR A 313 29.17 22.92 3.45
C TYR A 313 29.22 24.44 3.69
N LEU A 314 28.11 25.08 4.06
CA LEU A 314 28.02 26.52 4.40
C LEU A 314 26.94 26.76 5.45
N THR A 315 27.05 27.85 6.18
CA THR A 315 25.96 28.43 6.99
C THR A 315 25.59 29.80 6.45
N GLN A 316 24.29 30.00 6.20
CA GLN A 316 23.77 31.34 5.84
C GLN A 316 23.68 32.22 7.08
N VAL A 317 24.23 33.40 6.97
CA VAL A 317 24.22 34.36 8.07
C VAL A 317 23.51 35.64 7.63
N ILE A 318 22.52 36.08 8.41
CA ILE A 318 21.77 37.32 8.17
C ILE A 318 22.01 38.26 9.36
N ARG A 319 22.72 39.38 9.09
CA ARG A 319 23.03 40.38 10.11
C ARG A 319 23.66 39.79 11.38
N GLY A 320 24.63 38.90 11.20
CA GLY A 320 25.34 38.25 12.30
C GLY A 320 24.59 37.08 12.98
N ARG A 321 23.41 36.72 12.52
CA ARG A 321 22.64 35.58 13.03
C ARG A 321 22.68 34.44 12.01
N GLU A 322 23.02 33.24 12.47
CA GLU A 322 22.89 32.06 11.64
C GLU A 322 21.41 31.82 11.31
N ALA A 323 21.10 31.69 10.03
CA ALA A 323 19.73 31.50 9.52
C ALA A 323 19.44 30.07 9.18
N CYS A 324 20.30 29.41 8.39
CA CYS A 324 20.18 27.99 8.08
C CYS A 324 21.50 27.42 7.56
N ASP A 325 21.65 26.11 7.71
CA ASP A 325 22.75 25.36 7.10
C ASP A 325 22.44 24.98 5.65
N MET A 326 23.48 24.87 4.82
CA MET A 326 23.36 24.39 3.45
C MET A 326 24.03 23.01 3.31
N PRO A 327 23.40 22.09 2.59
CA PRO A 327 22.19 22.21 1.78
C PRO A 327 20.91 22.32 2.61
N SER A 328 20.09 23.33 2.36
CA SER A 328 18.84 23.57 3.10
C SER A 328 17.66 22.69 2.66
N ARG A 329 17.83 21.92 1.58
CA ARG A 329 16.79 21.03 1.01
C ARG A 329 17.12 19.55 1.16
N ARG A 330 18.08 19.23 2.03
CA ARG A 330 18.50 17.86 2.37
C ARG A 330 18.72 17.78 3.88
N TRP A 331 18.50 16.61 4.42
CA TRP A 331 18.87 16.35 5.80
C TRP A 331 20.39 16.29 5.91
N ASN A 332 20.99 17.13 6.73
CA ASN A 332 22.44 17.28 6.87
C ASN A 332 22.92 17.00 8.31
N LYS A 333 22.09 16.34 9.10
CA LYS A 333 22.38 15.96 10.50
C LYS A 333 22.40 14.44 10.62
N PRO A 334 22.86 13.87 11.75
CA PRO A 334 22.85 12.44 11.97
C PRO A 334 21.46 11.81 11.80
N SER A 335 21.44 10.60 11.28
CA SER A 335 20.24 9.78 11.13
C SER A 335 20.55 8.33 11.42
N ILE A 336 19.52 7.56 11.73
CA ILE A 336 19.56 6.11 11.91
C ILE A 336 18.33 5.51 11.23
N MET A 337 18.48 4.34 10.63
CA MET A 337 17.38 3.70 9.92
C MET A 337 16.96 2.40 10.61
N VAL A 338 15.63 2.21 10.78
CA VAL A 338 15.04 0.99 11.31
C VAL A 338 14.46 0.17 10.19
N GLN A 339 14.79 -1.12 10.17
CA GLN A 339 14.33 -2.11 9.17
C GLN A 339 13.78 -3.35 9.85
N CYS A 340 13.02 -4.15 9.12
CA CYS A 340 12.53 -5.45 9.60
C CYS A 340 12.44 -6.48 8.47
N GLU A 341 12.21 -7.72 8.83
CA GLU A 341 12.04 -8.87 7.94
C GLU A 341 10.86 -8.74 6.95
N ALA A 342 9.93 -7.84 7.21
CA ALA A 342 8.80 -7.56 6.31
C ALA A 342 9.08 -6.49 5.25
N ASN A 343 10.26 -5.87 5.27
CA ASN A 343 10.68 -4.98 4.18
C ASN A 343 10.80 -5.77 2.88
N TYR A 344 10.26 -5.22 1.78
CA TYR A 344 10.22 -5.92 0.51
C TYR A 344 10.56 -5.00 -0.67
N SER A 345 11.17 -5.52 -1.73
CA SER A 345 11.43 -4.80 -2.98
C SER A 345 12.31 -3.55 -2.77
N ASN A 346 11.87 -2.39 -3.18
CA ASN A 346 12.59 -1.12 -2.99
C ASN A 346 12.85 -0.79 -1.51
N ALA A 347 12.08 -1.38 -0.57
CA ALA A 347 12.35 -1.29 0.86
C ALA A 347 13.48 -2.23 1.33
N HIS A 348 14.01 -3.11 0.46
CA HIS A 348 15.32 -3.73 0.61
C HIS A 348 16.41 -2.81 0.04
N GLY A 349 16.19 -2.25 -1.15
CA GLY A 349 17.17 -1.37 -1.81
C GLY A 349 17.46 -0.09 -1.01
N THR A 350 16.46 0.51 -0.36
CA THR A 350 16.62 1.74 0.43
C THR A 350 17.59 1.57 1.60
N PRO A 351 17.43 0.62 2.55
CA PRO A 351 18.40 0.42 3.62
C PRO A 351 19.75 -0.10 3.09
N TRP A 352 19.75 -0.86 1.98
CA TRP A 352 21.02 -1.27 1.36
C TRP A 352 21.83 -0.05 0.90
N VAL A 353 21.21 0.90 0.17
CA VAL A 353 21.87 2.14 -0.27
C VAL A 353 22.29 2.97 0.94
N TYR A 354 21.44 3.10 1.95
CA TYR A 354 21.72 3.83 3.17
C TYR A 354 23.00 3.34 3.86
N LYS A 355 23.15 2.03 4.03
CA LYS A 355 24.35 1.38 4.57
C LYS A 355 25.57 1.53 3.66
N HIS A 356 25.39 1.26 2.36
CA HIS A 356 26.47 1.32 1.36
C HIS A 356 27.05 2.73 1.24
N ARG A 357 26.22 3.77 1.34
CA ARG A 357 26.62 5.19 1.34
C ARG A 357 27.08 5.70 2.70
N GLN A 358 27.09 4.86 3.73
CA GLN A 358 27.51 5.21 5.09
C GLN A 358 26.75 6.42 5.66
N MET A 359 25.46 6.52 5.37
CA MET A 359 24.62 7.63 5.83
C MET A 359 24.26 7.54 7.32
N GLY A 360 24.32 6.35 7.90
CA GLY A 360 24.08 6.04 9.31
C GLY A 360 24.00 4.53 9.52
N LYS A 361 23.65 4.09 10.72
CA LYS A 361 23.49 2.67 11.05
C LYS A 361 22.10 2.15 10.73
N LEU A 362 22.03 0.85 10.46
CA LEU A 362 20.79 0.08 10.35
C LEU A 362 20.52 -0.65 11.66
N VAL A 363 19.28 -0.57 12.14
CA VAL A 363 18.82 -1.25 13.37
C VAL A 363 17.61 -2.11 13.06
N GLY A 364 17.53 -3.30 13.64
CA GLY A 364 16.36 -4.16 13.54
C GLY A 364 16.66 -5.59 13.12
N ALA A 365 15.82 -6.19 12.32
CA ALA A 365 16.00 -7.52 11.76
C ALA A 365 16.61 -7.47 10.34
N PRO A 366 17.24 -8.58 9.88
CA PRO A 366 17.68 -8.70 8.51
C PRO A 366 16.54 -8.51 7.51
N VAL A 367 16.83 -7.86 6.39
CA VAL A 367 15.86 -7.69 5.29
C VAL A 367 16.10 -8.77 4.25
N PRO A 368 15.08 -9.56 3.85
CA PRO A 368 15.21 -10.55 2.80
C PRO A 368 15.68 -9.95 1.48
N GLY A 369 16.46 -10.71 0.73
CA GLY A 369 17.01 -10.32 -0.58
C GLY A 369 15.94 -10.28 -1.66
N THR A 370 15.19 -9.19 -1.79
CA THR A 370 14.01 -9.07 -2.66
C THR A 370 14.09 -7.89 -3.63
N MET A 371 15.26 -7.61 -4.17
CA MET A 371 15.46 -6.42 -5.02
C MET A 371 15.43 -6.75 -6.51
N THR A 372 14.23 -6.93 -7.05
CA THR A 372 13.94 -6.94 -8.48
C THR A 372 12.83 -5.96 -8.82
N SER A 373 12.60 -5.68 -10.12
CA SER A 373 11.41 -4.97 -10.57
C SER A 373 10.58 -5.86 -11.48
N VAL A 374 9.26 -5.79 -11.32
CA VAL A 374 8.30 -6.71 -11.93
C VAL A 374 7.35 -6.02 -12.91
N ASN A 375 7.00 -6.75 -13.96
CA ASN A 375 5.82 -6.50 -14.76
C ASN A 375 4.71 -7.48 -14.36
N TRP A 376 3.64 -6.98 -13.75
CA TRP A 376 2.44 -7.77 -13.52
C TRP A 376 1.63 -7.86 -14.81
N VAL A 377 1.49 -9.07 -15.33
CA VAL A 377 0.82 -9.36 -16.60
C VAL A 377 -0.56 -9.97 -16.32
N ARG A 378 -1.61 -9.35 -16.87
CA ARG A 378 -2.95 -9.98 -16.90
C ARG A 378 -2.98 -11.01 -18.01
N MET A 379 -3.54 -12.16 -17.70
CA MET A 379 -3.76 -13.22 -18.68
C MET A 379 -4.97 -12.92 -19.57
N GLN A 380 -5.30 -13.83 -20.49
CA GLN A 380 -6.52 -13.73 -21.29
C GLN A 380 -7.77 -13.73 -20.39
N ASP A 381 -7.78 -14.55 -19.33
CA ASP A 381 -8.71 -14.37 -18.22
C ASP A 381 -8.22 -13.22 -17.32
N PRO A 382 -8.95 -12.07 -17.26
CA PRO A 382 -8.47 -10.86 -16.58
C PRO A 382 -8.39 -10.98 -15.06
N ASP A 383 -9.01 -12.01 -14.47
CA ASP A 383 -8.92 -12.30 -13.04
C ASP A 383 -7.61 -12.99 -12.65
N LEU A 384 -6.88 -13.50 -13.65
CA LEU A 384 -5.60 -14.16 -13.47
C LEU A 384 -4.45 -13.21 -13.87
N ILE A 385 -3.47 -13.08 -12.98
CA ILE A 385 -2.26 -12.28 -13.21
C ILE A 385 -1.04 -13.08 -12.79
N TYR A 386 0.10 -12.80 -13.40
CA TYR A 386 1.40 -13.31 -12.96
C TYR A 386 2.47 -12.22 -13.04
N GLY A 387 3.56 -12.41 -12.29
CA GLY A 387 4.67 -11.46 -12.23
C GLY A 387 5.85 -11.96 -13.05
N ILE A 388 6.40 -11.10 -13.91
CA ILE A 388 7.68 -11.32 -14.62
C ILE A 388 8.70 -10.37 -14.02
N PRO A 389 9.72 -10.84 -13.31
CA PRO A 389 10.86 -10.02 -12.89
C PRO A 389 11.67 -9.58 -14.13
N VAL A 390 11.56 -8.31 -14.50
CA VAL A 390 12.15 -7.78 -15.75
C VAL A 390 13.41 -6.95 -15.52
N ILE A 391 13.71 -6.54 -14.29
CA ILE A 391 14.92 -5.79 -13.94
C ILE A 391 15.55 -6.42 -12.70
N GLY A 392 16.80 -6.83 -12.82
CA GLY A 392 17.67 -7.19 -11.70
C GLY A 392 18.66 -6.06 -11.41
N TYR A 393 19.09 -5.93 -10.16
CA TYR A 393 20.01 -4.91 -9.72
C TYR A 393 21.38 -5.54 -9.43
N ARG A 394 22.36 -5.23 -10.26
CA ARG A 394 23.70 -5.83 -10.23
C ARG A 394 24.63 -4.99 -9.37
N LEU A 395 25.32 -5.65 -8.46
CA LEU A 395 26.38 -5.07 -7.64
C LEU A 395 27.67 -4.87 -8.46
N PRO A 396 28.63 -4.05 -7.97
CA PRO A 396 29.92 -3.84 -8.65
C PRO A 396 30.74 -5.12 -8.87
N ASP A 397 30.54 -6.16 -8.04
CA ASP A 397 31.19 -7.47 -8.20
C ASP A 397 30.52 -8.36 -9.27
N GLY A 398 29.49 -7.87 -9.94
CA GLY A 398 28.76 -8.58 -10.99
C GLY A 398 27.62 -9.48 -10.49
N SER A 399 27.49 -9.71 -9.18
CA SER A 399 26.37 -10.46 -8.58
C SER A 399 25.12 -9.59 -8.47
N TYR A 400 23.96 -10.22 -8.31
CA TYR A 400 22.71 -9.48 -8.07
C TYR A 400 22.46 -9.24 -6.59
N LEU A 401 21.76 -8.14 -6.28
CA LEU A 401 21.28 -7.85 -4.92
C LEU A 401 20.13 -8.79 -4.50
N GLU A 402 19.43 -9.35 -5.46
CA GLU A 402 18.42 -10.39 -5.26
C GLU A 402 19.01 -11.59 -4.52
N ASN A 403 18.22 -12.18 -3.61
CA ASN A 403 18.64 -13.30 -2.73
C ASN A 403 19.85 -12.98 -1.82
N LYS A 404 20.20 -11.71 -1.65
CA LYS A 404 21.19 -11.27 -0.66
C LYS A 404 20.49 -10.59 0.51
N GLU A 405 20.48 -11.26 1.63
CA GLU A 405 19.94 -10.72 2.86
C GLU A 405 20.76 -9.51 3.33
N LEU A 406 20.09 -8.47 3.83
CA LEU A 406 20.73 -7.26 4.34
C LEU A 406 20.73 -7.26 5.86
N GLU A 407 21.88 -7.57 6.44
CA GLU A 407 22.09 -7.55 7.87
C GLU A 407 22.11 -6.11 8.43
N PRO A 408 21.42 -5.84 9.56
CA PRO A 408 21.52 -4.59 10.27
C PRO A 408 22.89 -4.46 10.95
N ASP A 409 23.27 -3.23 11.32
CA ASP A 409 24.47 -2.97 12.15
C ASP A 409 24.20 -3.28 13.63
N VAL A 410 22.93 -3.14 14.05
CA VAL A 410 22.44 -3.47 15.39
C VAL A 410 21.26 -4.41 15.27
N TYR A 411 21.48 -5.68 15.54
CA TYR A 411 20.43 -6.70 15.47
C TYR A 411 19.53 -6.65 16.69
N VAL A 412 18.23 -6.39 16.47
CA VAL A 412 17.20 -6.35 17.50
C VAL A 412 15.89 -6.86 16.93
N LEU A 413 15.22 -7.76 17.63
CA LEU A 413 13.87 -8.24 17.29
C LEU A 413 12.82 -7.62 18.22
N ASN A 414 11.63 -7.41 17.66
CA ASN A 414 10.43 -7.17 18.44
C ASN A 414 9.76 -8.51 18.75
N ALA A 415 9.96 -9.05 19.92
CA ALA A 415 9.32 -10.29 20.34
C ALA A 415 7.80 -10.08 20.51
N PRO A 416 6.94 -11.03 20.07
CA PRO A 416 5.49 -10.89 20.17
C PRO A 416 4.99 -10.52 21.57
N GLU A 417 5.58 -11.09 22.60
CA GLU A 417 5.23 -10.84 24.00
C GLU A 417 5.59 -9.42 24.49
N THR A 418 6.48 -8.70 23.82
CA THR A 418 6.78 -7.29 24.09
C THR A 418 5.87 -6.38 23.30
N VAL A 419 5.61 -6.74 22.03
CA VAL A 419 4.70 -5.98 21.14
C VAL A 419 3.28 -5.89 21.71
N VAL A 420 2.74 -6.99 22.25
CA VAL A 420 1.40 -6.99 22.85
C VAL A 420 1.29 -6.12 24.11
N LYS A 421 2.43 -5.78 24.75
CA LYS A 421 2.50 -4.81 25.86
C LYS A 421 2.69 -3.36 25.38
N GLY A 422 2.74 -3.14 24.05
CA GLY A 422 2.99 -1.83 23.47
C GLY A 422 4.46 -1.40 23.44
N GLU A 423 5.39 -2.30 23.74
CA GLU A 423 6.82 -2.04 23.73
C GLU A 423 7.38 -2.19 22.31
N ASP A 424 8.33 -1.31 21.93
CA ASP A 424 9.03 -1.35 20.63
C ASP A 424 10.55 -1.35 20.89
N THR A 425 11.10 -2.54 21.03
CA THR A 425 12.53 -2.74 21.35
C THR A 425 13.44 -2.31 20.20
N GLN A 426 13.02 -2.51 18.94
CA GLN A 426 13.78 -2.07 17.77
C GLN A 426 13.88 -0.55 17.71
N LEU A 427 12.75 0.15 17.86
CA LEU A 427 12.72 1.61 17.85
C LEU A 427 13.49 2.21 19.02
N LYS A 428 13.37 1.60 20.21
CA LYS A 428 14.11 2.04 21.40
C LYS A 428 15.62 1.90 21.17
N ALA A 429 16.08 0.78 20.64
CA ALA A 429 17.51 0.56 20.34
C ALA A 429 18.03 1.58 19.32
N ALA A 430 17.24 1.94 18.30
CA ALA A 430 17.62 2.97 17.33
C ALA A 430 17.77 4.34 17.99
N VAL A 431 16.84 4.71 18.87
CA VAL A 431 16.93 5.97 19.64
C VAL A 431 18.20 5.99 20.50
N ASP A 432 18.46 4.92 21.25
CA ASP A 432 19.62 4.86 22.15
C ASP A 432 20.95 4.92 21.39
N GLU A 433 21.04 4.21 20.26
CA GLU A 433 22.25 4.21 19.44
C GLU A 433 22.51 5.57 18.79
N LEU A 434 21.48 6.25 18.29
CA LEU A 434 21.64 7.60 17.72
C LEU A 434 21.99 8.63 18.78
N LEU A 435 21.42 8.56 19.98
CA LEU A 435 21.79 9.45 21.09
C LEU A 435 23.25 9.24 21.53
N LYS A 436 23.69 7.98 21.61
CA LYS A 436 25.09 7.65 21.89
C LYS A 436 26.06 8.25 20.87
N GLU A 437 25.70 8.20 19.57
CA GLU A 437 26.51 8.83 18.52
C GLU A 437 26.57 10.36 18.64
N LEU A 438 25.44 10.97 18.97
CA LEU A 438 25.37 12.43 19.15
C LEU A 438 26.17 12.90 20.35
N ASP A 439 26.12 12.15 21.45
CA ASP A 439 26.84 12.50 22.68
C ASP A 439 28.35 12.27 22.55
N ALA A 440 28.77 11.30 21.75
CA ALA A 440 30.19 11.07 21.45
C ALA A 440 30.84 12.16 20.57
N LYS A 441 30.04 12.99 19.89
CA LYS A 441 30.51 14.11 19.04
C LYS A 441 30.52 15.45 19.77
N LYS A 442 30.02 15.51 20.99
CA LYS A 442 30.10 16.69 21.88
C LYS A 442 31.42 16.72 22.68
#